data_7f5c1f89b10956a59d1f427ef839b4a9
#
_entry.id   7f5c1f89b10956a59d1f427ef839b4a9
#
_cell.length_a   1.000
_cell.length_b   1.000
_cell.length_c   1.000
_cell.angle_alpha   90.00
_cell.angle_beta   90.00
_cell.angle_gamma   90.00
#
_symmetry.space_group_name_H-M   'P 1'
#
loop_
_entity.id
_entity.type
_entity.pdbx_description
1 polymer ?
#
loop_
_entity_poly.entity_id
_entity_poly.type
_entity_poly.pdbx_seq_one_letter_code
_entity_poly.pdbx_strand_id
1 'polypeptide(L)'
;MNKKYYPSIRETLYSDTCDNGLRVFLLQKKGFSKTYATISTTLGGMNQVVVKDNKEIELPEGIAHFLEHKMFEQDGKDVSIEFAKLQAKVNAFTQNNKTTYLFTATGNIHENIDLMLNFVLSSNFTEEGIKKEVDIITQEINMYLDNPQVKIFHKLMNQMFPNHPASTEILGSVDSISKLDKKTLEIAHEAFYNPEQMILFIAGNVDVEET
;
A
#
# COMPACT_ATOMS: atom_id res chain seq x y z
N MET A 1 17.96 16.16 -9.67
CA MET A 1 16.86 16.29 -8.68
C MET A 1 16.32 17.72 -8.65
N ASN A 2 14.99 17.91 -8.72
CA ASN A 2 14.35 19.22 -8.63
C ASN A 2 14.23 19.65 -7.16
N LYS A 3 14.32 20.98 -6.91
CA LYS A 3 14.27 21.55 -5.56
C LYS A 3 13.19 22.61 -5.47
N LYS A 4 12.26 22.47 -4.51
CA LYS A 4 11.18 23.45 -4.28
C LYS A 4 11.12 23.85 -2.82
N TYR A 5 11.28 25.13 -2.53
CA TYR A 5 11.15 25.70 -1.19
C TYR A 5 9.71 26.12 -0.91
N TYR A 6 9.20 25.78 0.26
CA TYR A 6 7.86 26.15 0.76
C TYR A 6 7.98 27.13 1.93
N PRO A 7 7.87 28.45 1.69
CA PRO A 7 8.11 29.46 2.73
C PRO A 7 7.17 29.38 3.93
N SER A 8 5.90 28.99 3.72
CA SER A 8 4.88 28.90 4.77
C SER A 8 5.23 27.90 5.87
N ILE A 9 5.95 26.85 5.53
CA ILE A 9 6.37 25.78 6.44
C ILE A 9 7.89 25.73 6.61
N ARG A 10 8.64 26.59 5.92
CA ARG A 10 10.11 26.69 5.91
C ARG A 10 10.79 25.36 5.55
N GLU A 11 10.22 24.62 4.61
CA GLU A 11 10.72 23.33 4.16
C GLU A 11 11.16 23.34 2.71
N THR A 12 12.11 22.48 2.39
CA THR A 12 12.54 22.26 1.02
C THR A 12 12.21 20.80 0.65
N LEU A 13 11.39 20.64 -0.38
CA LEU A 13 11.11 19.35 -0.98
C LEU A 13 12.04 19.15 -2.17
N TYR A 14 12.71 18.01 -2.19
CA TYR A 14 13.45 17.53 -3.35
C TYR A 14 12.63 16.49 -4.07
N SER A 15 12.68 16.44 -5.39
CA SER A 15 11.94 15.45 -6.18
C SER A 15 12.70 15.04 -7.42
N ASP A 16 12.55 13.79 -7.78
CA ASP A 16 13.07 13.24 -9.04
C ASP A 16 12.16 12.13 -9.56
N THR A 17 12.44 11.66 -10.76
CA THR A 17 11.80 10.50 -11.36
C THR A 17 12.90 9.57 -11.84
N CYS A 18 12.89 8.34 -11.33
CA CYS A 18 13.83 7.31 -11.72
C CYS A 18 13.60 6.87 -13.18
N ASP A 19 14.57 6.22 -13.79
CA ASP A 19 14.49 5.71 -15.17
C ASP A 19 13.31 4.76 -15.40
N ASN A 20 12.89 4.04 -14.36
CA ASN A 20 11.72 3.15 -14.38
C ASN A 20 10.38 3.87 -14.12
N GLY A 21 10.37 5.21 -14.04
CA GLY A 21 9.18 6.02 -13.84
C GLY A 21 8.77 6.25 -12.38
N LEU A 22 9.45 5.62 -11.39
CA LEU A 22 9.15 5.85 -9.97
C LEU A 22 9.44 7.31 -9.59
N ARG A 23 8.42 7.98 -9.08
CA ARG A 23 8.54 9.36 -8.57
C ARG A 23 9.01 9.33 -7.12
N VAL A 24 10.11 10.03 -6.85
CA VAL A 24 10.73 10.11 -5.51
C VAL A 24 10.62 11.53 -4.97
N PHE A 25 10.24 11.62 -3.71
CA PHE A 25 10.18 12.89 -2.97
C PHE A 25 10.95 12.76 -1.67
N LEU A 26 11.86 13.71 -1.42
CA LEU A 26 12.69 13.74 -0.23
C LEU A 26 12.46 15.03 0.55
N LEU A 27 12.17 14.89 1.84
CA LEU A 27 12.10 15.98 2.80
C LEU A 27 13.21 15.81 3.84
N GLN A 28 14.34 16.47 3.61
CA GLN A 28 15.47 16.39 4.54
C GLN A 28 15.16 17.09 5.86
N LYS A 29 15.29 16.36 6.96
CA LYS A 29 15.08 16.82 8.34
C LYS A 29 16.33 16.64 9.17
N LYS A 30 17.32 17.53 9.01
CA LYS A 30 18.56 17.48 9.78
C LYS A 30 18.31 17.50 11.28
N GLY A 31 18.95 16.59 12.01
CA GLY A 31 18.83 16.48 13.46
C GLY A 31 17.65 15.67 13.97
N PHE A 32 16.79 15.15 13.09
CA PHE A 32 15.77 14.17 13.50
C PHE A 32 16.40 12.79 13.64
N SER A 33 16.06 12.09 14.73
CA SER A 33 16.57 10.74 14.99
C SER A 33 15.85 9.64 14.19
N LYS A 34 14.65 9.92 13.67
CA LYS A 34 13.85 8.97 12.92
C LYS A 34 13.69 9.43 11.48
N THR A 35 13.77 8.46 10.58
CA THR A 35 13.38 8.60 9.18
C THR A 35 12.07 7.84 8.97
N TYR A 36 11.16 8.48 8.26
CA TYR A 36 9.87 7.95 7.84
C TYR A 36 9.87 7.83 6.31
N ALA A 37 9.60 6.66 5.80
CA ALA A 37 9.48 6.44 4.36
C ALA A 37 8.15 5.78 4.03
N THR A 38 7.56 6.17 2.90
CA THR A 38 6.34 5.56 2.38
C THR A 38 6.49 5.27 0.90
N ILE A 39 5.93 4.15 0.45
CA ILE A 39 5.66 3.90 -0.96
C ILE A 39 4.16 3.68 -1.14
N SER A 40 3.58 4.41 -2.08
CA SER A 40 2.13 4.36 -2.32
C SER A 40 1.84 3.96 -3.75
N THR A 41 0.87 3.09 -3.93
CA THR A 41 0.26 2.75 -5.23
C THR A 41 -1.13 3.37 -5.35
N THR A 42 -1.62 3.52 -6.57
CA THR A 42 -2.97 4.01 -6.87
C THR A 42 -4.06 2.96 -6.67
N LEU A 43 -3.73 1.71 -6.30
CA LEU A 43 -4.71 0.70 -5.94
C LEU A 43 -5.35 1.04 -4.60
N GLY A 44 -6.66 1.18 -4.56
CA GLY A 44 -7.46 1.39 -3.35
C GLY A 44 -8.82 0.71 -3.46
N GLY A 45 -9.65 0.84 -2.42
CA GLY A 45 -10.96 0.16 -2.35
C GLY A 45 -11.94 0.52 -3.47
N MET A 46 -11.76 1.66 -4.15
CA MET A 46 -12.61 2.07 -5.27
C MET A 46 -12.19 1.50 -6.63
N ASN A 47 -11.04 0.83 -6.74
CA ASN A 47 -10.58 0.24 -7.99
C ASN A 47 -11.27 -1.11 -8.20
N GLN A 48 -12.30 -1.12 -9.04
CA GLN A 48 -13.12 -2.31 -9.32
C GLN A 48 -12.88 -2.88 -10.73
N VAL A 49 -12.09 -2.21 -11.56
CA VAL A 49 -11.79 -2.62 -12.93
C VAL A 49 -10.36 -2.30 -13.27
N VAL A 50 -9.72 -3.19 -13.99
CA VAL A 50 -8.43 -2.97 -14.64
C VAL A 50 -8.53 -3.29 -16.13
N VAL A 51 -7.85 -2.50 -16.96
CA VAL A 51 -7.77 -2.77 -18.39
C VAL A 51 -6.45 -3.46 -18.71
N LYS A 52 -6.52 -4.68 -19.21
CA LYS A 52 -5.36 -5.45 -19.68
C LYS A 52 -5.68 -6.00 -21.09
N ASP A 53 -4.76 -5.82 -22.02
CA ASP A 53 -4.91 -6.28 -23.43
C ASP A 53 -6.22 -5.79 -24.08
N ASN A 54 -6.60 -4.53 -23.85
CA ASN A 54 -7.85 -3.91 -24.31
C ASN A 54 -9.14 -4.62 -23.79
N LYS A 55 -9.04 -5.36 -22.69
CA LYS A 55 -10.19 -5.98 -22.02
C LYS A 55 -10.31 -5.45 -20.62
N GLU A 56 -11.54 -5.15 -20.23
CA GLU A 56 -11.88 -4.85 -18.86
C GLU A 56 -11.92 -6.15 -18.05
N ILE A 57 -11.22 -6.15 -16.91
CA ILE A 57 -11.21 -7.24 -15.94
C ILE A 57 -11.76 -6.67 -14.65
N GLU A 58 -12.87 -7.23 -14.17
CA GLU A 58 -13.44 -6.86 -12.88
C GLU A 58 -12.55 -7.36 -11.75
N LEU A 59 -12.30 -6.47 -10.78
CA LEU A 59 -11.59 -6.78 -9.55
C LEU A 59 -12.60 -6.95 -8.41
N PRO A 60 -12.57 -8.07 -7.68
CA PRO A 60 -13.42 -8.27 -6.52
C PRO A 60 -13.20 -7.19 -5.46
N GLU A 61 -14.27 -6.79 -4.79
CA GLU A 61 -14.20 -5.88 -3.64
C GLU A 61 -13.28 -6.47 -2.55
N GLY A 62 -12.48 -5.60 -1.93
CA GLY A 62 -11.52 -6.02 -0.92
C GLY A 62 -10.14 -6.40 -1.45
N ILE A 63 -9.94 -6.49 -2.78
CA ILE A 63 -8.67 -6.92 -3.37
C ILE A 63 -7.48 -6.03 -2.97
N ALA A 64 -7.69 -4.71 -2.84
CA ALA A 64 -6.64 -3.77 -2.44
C ALA A 64 -6.15 -4.05 -1.01
N HIS A 65 -7.06 -4.25 -0.08
CA HIS A 65 -6.76 -4.61 1.31
C HIS A 65 -6.18 -6.03 1.41
N PHE A 66 -6.71 -6.96 0.64
CA PHE A 66 -6.17 -8.32 0.58
C PHE A 66 -4.72 -8.33 0.09
N LEU A 67 -4.40 -7.57 -0.96
CA LEU A 67 -3.02 -7.41 -1.42
C LEU A 67 -2.14 -6.75 -0.38
N GLU A 68 -2.63 -5.74 0.35
CA GLU A 68 -1.88 -5.12 1.44
C GLU A 68 -1.38 -6.18 2.43
N HIS A 69 -2.27 -7.07 2.90
CA HIS A 69 -1.92 -8.17 3.79
C HIS A 69 -0.93 -9.15 3.15
N LYS A 70 -1.26 -9.59 1.93
CA LYS A 70 -0.45 -10.60 1.23
C LYS A 70 0.96 -10.15 0.90
N MET A 71 1.19 -8.86 0.69
CA MET A 71 2.53 -8.35 0.45
C MET A 71 3.48 -8.58 1.63
N PHE A 72 2.98 -8.63 2.87
CA PHE A 72 3.80 -8.91 4.06
C PHE A 72 4.28 -10.37 4.15
N GLU A 73 3.70 -11.28 3.38
CA GLU A 73 4.16 -12.66 3.31
C GLU A 73 4.98 -12.89 2.04
N GLN A 74 6.28 -13.03 2.17
CA GLN A 74 7.20 -13.38 1.09
C GLN A 74 7.82 -14.75 1.34
N ASP A 75 7.66 -15.70 0.41
CA ASP A 75 8.18 -17.07 0.54
C ASP A 75 7.78 -17.76 1.85
N GLY A 76 6.56 -17.51 2.33
CA GLY A 76 6.05 -18.05 3.60
C GLY A 76 6.65 -17.42 4.85
N LYS A 77 7.36 -16.28 4.73
CA LYS A 77 7.94 -15.54 5.86
C LYS A 77 7.32 -14.15 5.98
N ASP A 78 7.18 -13.69 7.20
CA ASP A 78 6.74 -12.32 7.50
C ASP A 78 7.89 -11.34 7.27
N VAL A 79 7.73 -10.44 6.31
CA VAL A 79 8.72 -9.40 5.95
C VAL A 79 8.97 -8.43 7.11
N SER A 80 8.04 -8.26 8.02
CA SER A 80 8.20 -7.38 9.19
C SER A 80 9.39 -7.79 10.08
N ILE A 81 9.75 -9.07 10.07
CA ILE A 81 10.91 -9.61 10.79
C ILE A 81 12.22 -9.06 10.20
N GLU A 82 12.30 -8.94 8.88
CA GLU A 82 13.51 -8.40 8.22
C GLU A 82 13.66 -6.90 8.50
N PHE A 83 12.56 -6.13 8.49
CA PHE A 83 12.58 -4.73 8.93
C PHE A 83 13.00 -4.58 10.39
N ALA A 84 12.54 -5.47 11.27
CA ALA A 84 12.94 -5.45 12.69
C ALA A 84 14.45 -5.68 12.87
N LYS A 85 15.08 -6.56 12.07
CA LYS A 85 16.54 -6.77 12.07
C LYS A 85 17.30 -5.51 11.64
N LEU A 86 16.72 -4.69 10.75
CA LEU A 86 17.25 -3.41 10.30
C LEU A 86 16.83 -2.23 11.19
N GLN A 87 16.32 -2.51 12.41
CA GLN A 87 15.89 -1.51 13.39
C GLN A 87 14.75 -0.60 12.88
N ALA A 88 13.90 -1.12 12.03
CA ALA A 88 12.73 -0.44 11.51
C ALA A 88 11.42 -1.09 11.99
N LYS A 89 10.37 -0.28 12.02
CA LYS A 89 8.98 -0.72 12.16
C LYS A 89 8.29 -0.46 10.85
N VAL A 90 7.76 -1.50 10.24
CA VAL A 90 6.97 -1.44 9.00
C VAL A 90 5.48 -1.49 9.32
N ASN A 91 4.67 -0.88 8.48
CA ASN A 91 3.20 -0.94 8.51
C ASN A 91 2.65 -0.67 7.10
N ALA A 92 1.36 -0.86 6.92
CA ALA A 92 0.65 -0.45 5.71
C ALA A 92 -0.78 -0.01 6.04
N PHE A 93 -1.45 0.61 5.09
CA PHE A 93 -2.87 0.90 5.15
C PHE A 93 -3.45 1.05 3.75
N THR A 94 -4.70 0.62 3.60
CA THR A 94 -5.51 0.78 2.39
C THR A 94 -6.58 1.84 2.61
N GLN A 95 -6.72 2.73 1.62
CA GLN A 95 -7.77 3.74 1.54
C GLN A 95 -8.59 3.55 0.26
N ASN A 96 -9.60 4.38 0.06
CA ASN A 96 -10.44 4.29 -1.12
C ASN A 96 -9.66 4.42 -2.46
N ASN A 97 -8.60 5.23 -2.49
CA ASN A 97 -7.88 5.60 -3.72
C ASN A 97 -6.40 5.24 -3.72
N LYS A 98 -5.90 4.56 -2.71
CA LYS A 98 -4.49 4.15 -2.61
C LYS A 98 -4.28 3.08 -1.56
N THR A 99 -3.18 2.34 -1.72
CA THR A 99 -2.54 1.55 -0.67
C THR A 99 -1.15 2.10 -0.42
N THR A 100 -0.76 2.23 0.85
CA THR A 100 0.51 2.80 1.26
C THR A 100 1.23 1.85 2.21
N TYR A 101 2.45 1.53 1.90
CA TYR A 101 3.41 0.83 2.76
C TYR A 101 4.36 1.85 3.35
N LEU A 102 4.75 1.69 4.59
CA LEU A 102 5.59 2.65 5.29
C LEU A 102 6.51 1.98 6.28
N PHE A 103 7.66 2.59 6.51
CA PHE A 103 8.49 2.25 7.67
C PHE A 103 8.95 3.48 8.44
N THR A 104 9.31 3.26 9.69
CA THR A 104 10.05 4.20 10.53
C THR A 104 11.31 3.53 11.02
N ALA A 105 12.46 4.17 10.82
CA ALA A 105 13.76 3.64 11.24
C ALA A 105 14.63 4.72 11.87
N THR A 106 15.60 4.32 12.70
CA THR A 106 16.62 5.18 13.30
C THR A 106 18.01 4.96 12.72
N GLY A 107 18.15 4.00 11.82
CA GLY A 107 19.39 3.63 11.12
C GLY A 107 19.10 2.70 9.95
N ASN A 108 20.14 2.31 9.23
CA ASN A 108 20.04 1.39 8.06
C ASN A 108 19.00 1.86 7.04
N ILE A 109 18.99 3.17 6.74
CA ILE A 109 17.90 3.78 5.96
C ILE A 109 17.90 3.24 4.52
N HIS A 110 19.05 3.12 3.88
CA HIS A 110 19.17 2.62 2.51
C HIS A 110 18.72 1.15 2.43
N GLU A 111 19.19 0.32 3.36
CA GLU A 111 18.81 -1.09 3.43
C GLU A 111 17.30 -1.27 3.67
N ASN A 112 16.70 -0.41 4.47
CA ASN A 112 15.25 -0.42 4.69
C ASN A 112 14.47 0.07 3.45
N ILE A 113 15.00 1.03 2.68
CA ILE A 113 14.41 1.47 1.41
C ILE A 113 14.49 0.32 0.39
N ASP A 114 15.66 -0.30 0.24
CA ASP A 114 15.85 -1.44 -0.67
C ASP A 114 14.93 -2.60 -0.30
N LEU A 115 14.82 -2.93 0.99
CA LEU A 115 13.91 -3.97 1.46
C LEU A 115 12.45 -3.61 1.13
N MET A 116 12.03 -2.36 1.35
CA MET A 116 10.66 -1.89 1.05
C MET A 116 10.37 -1.95 -0.46
N LEU A 117 11.27 -1.51 -1.31
CA LEU A 117 11.10 -1.57 -2.76
C LEU A 117 11.02 -3.02 -3.24
N ASN A 118 11.90 -3.88 -2.74
CA ASN A 118 11.93 -5.29 -3.12
C ASN A 118 10.62 -5.99 -2.73
N PHE A 119 10.12 -5.81 -1.51
CA PHE A 119 8.91 -6.51 -1.09
C PHE A 119 7.64 -5.98 -1.78
N VAL A 120 7.56 -4.67 -2.03
CA VAL A 120 6.38 -4.07 -2.66
C VAL A 120 6.32 -4.36 -4.17
N LEU A 121 7.48 -4.43 -4.86
CA LEU A 121 7.54 -4.69 -6.29
C LEU A 121 7.53 -6.19 -6.64
N SER A 122 7.70 -7.07 -5.65
CA SER A 122 7.68 -8.53 -5.87
C SER A 122 6.30 -9.11 -5.60
N SER A 123 5.85 -10.05 -6.42
CA SER A 123 4.64 -10.83 -6.18
C SER A 123 4.97 -12.32 -6.12
N ASN A 124 4.84 -12.93 -4.95
CA ASN A 124 5.04 -14.36 -4.76
C ASN A 124 3.86 -14.98 -3.99
N PHE A 125 2.69 -15.02 -4.64
CA PHE A 125 1.47 -15.50 -4.03
C PHE A 125 1.37 -17.03 -4.15
N THR A 126 1.05 -17.70 -3.03
CA THR A 126 0.78 -19.13 -2.98
C THR A 126 -0.70 -19.38 -2.70
N GLU A 127 -1.27 -20.44 -3.28
CA GLU A 127 -2.68 -20.82 -3.03
C GLU A 127 -2.96 -21.08 -1.55
N GLU A 128 -2.01 -21.69 -0.82
CA GLU A 128 -2.12 -21.94 0.60
C GLU A 128 -2.14 -20.63 1.41
N GLY A 129 -1.23 -19.70 1.09
CA GLY A 129 -1.18 -18.39 1.72
C GLY A 129 -2.42 -17.57 1.44
N ILE A 130 -3.02 -17.66 0.24
CA ILE A 130 -4.27 -16.99 -0.09
C ILE A 130 -5.43 -17.53 0.76
N LYS A 131 -5.56 -18.85 0.88
CA LYS A 131 -6.61 -19.46 1.71
C LYS A 131 -6.51 -19.05 3.17
N LYS A 132 -5.28 -19.06 3.71
CA LYS A 132 -5.03 -18.62 5.08
C LYS A 132 -5.43 -17.15 5.28
N GLU A 133 -5.12 -16.30 4.31
CA GLU A 133 -5.44 -14.86 4.40
C GLU A 133 -6.95 -14.60 4.30
N VAL A 134 -7.69 -15.37 3.49
CA VAL A 134 -9.16 -15.31 3.46
C VAL A 134 -9.75 -15.54 4.86
N ASP A 135 -9.23 -16.51 5.62
CA ASP A 135 -9.70 -16.78 6.98
C ASP A 135 -9.39 -15.62 7.94
N ILE A 136 -8.20 -15.01 7.82
CA ILE A 136 -7.77 -13.87 8.66
C ILE A 136 -8.65 -12.65 8.37
N ILE A 137 -8.80 -12.27 7.11
CA ILE A 137 -9.59 -11.11 6.71
C ILE A 137 -11.08 -11.33 6.98
N THR A 138 -11.58 -12.58 6.88
CA THR A 138 -12.96 -12.91 7.28
C THR A 138 -13.20 -12.58 8.75
N GLN A 139 -12.25 -12.89 9.64
CA GLN A 139 -12.38 -12.53 11.06
C GLN A 139 -12.35 -11.02 11.26
N GLU A 140 -11.51 -10.31 10.51
CA GLU A 140 -11.46 -8.85 10.55
C GLU A 140 -12.77 -8.22 10.06
N ILE A 141 -13.33 -8.67 8.95
CA ILE A 141 -14.64 -8.22 8.45
C ILE A 141 -15.72 -8.40 9.52
N ASN A 142 -15.78 -9.57 10.17
CA ASN A 142 -16.75 -9.83 11.22
C ASN A 142 -16.58 -8.88 12.41
N MET A 143 -15.34 -8.58 12.82
CA MET A 143 -15.04 -7.60 13.88
C MET A 143 -15.54 -6.20 13.48
N TYR A 144 -15.33 -5.76 12.24
CA TYR A 144 -15.84 -4.48 11.74
C TYR A 144 -17.37 -4.46 11.68
N LEU A 145 -17.99 -5.56 11.25
CA LEU A 145 -19.45 -5.71 11.22
C LEU A 145 -20.09 -5.63 12.62
N ASP A 146 -19.37 -5.94 13.68
CA ASP A 146 -19.84 -5.79 15.06
C ASP A 146 -19.70 -4.36 15.60
N ASN A 147 -18.99 -3.49 14.91
CA ASN A 147 -18.79 -2.10 15.32
C ASN A 147 -19.95 -1.21 14.84
N PRO A 148 -20.79 -0.64 15.75
CA PRO A 148 -21.92 0.21 15.36
C PRO A 148 -21.52 1.48 14.61
N GLN A 149 -20.35 2.07 14.91
CA GLN A 149 -19.88 3.29 14.23
C GLN A 149 -19.53 3.00 12.78
N VAL A 150 -18.87 1.89 12.53
CA VAL A 150 -18.55 1.42 11.17
C VAL A 150 -19.84 1.17 10.39
N LYS A 151 -20.80 0.45 10.97
CA LYS A 151 -22.11 0.21 10.33
C LYS A 151 -22.85 1.49 9.97
N ILE A 152 -22.85 2.48 10.85
CA ILE A 152 -23.49 3.78 10.59
C ILE A 152 -22.78 4.49 9.44
N PHE A 153 -21.45 4.51 9.46
CA PHE A 153 -20.66 5.13 8.39
C PHE A 153 -20.93 4.48 7.03
N HIS A 154 -20.89 3.15 6.95
CA HIS A 154 -21.17 2.44 5.69
C HIS A 154 -22.61 2.67 5.19
N LYS A 155 -23.60 2.64 6.10
CA LYS A 155 -24.99 2.96 5.72
C LYS A 155 -25.11 4.39 5.20
N LEU A 156 -24.43 5.35 5.81
CA LEU A 156 -24.40 6.73 5.35
C LEU A 156 -23.77 6.83 3.95
N MET A 157 -22.62 6.21 3.73
CA MET A 157 -21.94 6.21 2.43
C MET A 157 -22.80 5.59 1.35
N ASN A 158 -23.47 4.47 1.63
CA ASN A 158 -24.39 3.83 0.70
C ASN A 158 -25.60 4.69 0.34
N GLN A 159 -26.11 5.50 1.29
CA GLN A 159 -27.21 6.43 1.04
C GLN A 159 -26.76 7.67 0.27
N MET A 160 -25.57 8.17 0.55
CA MET A 160 -25.03 9.37 -0.10
C MET A 160 -24.51 9.09 -1.51
N PHE A 161 -23.94 7.91 -1.75
CA PHE A 161 -23.27 7.52 -2.99
C PHE A 161 -23.80 6.17 -3.53
N PRO A 162 -25.11 6.04 -3.79
CA PRO A 162 -25.67 4.80 -4.30
C PRO A 162 -25.03 4.46 -5.66
N ASN A 163 -24.62 3.21 -5.84
CA ASN A 163 -23.96 2.70 -7.06
C ASN A 163 -22.62 3.38 -7.41
N HIS A 164 -21.96 4.00 -6.44
CA HIS A 164 -20.63 4.58 -6.64
C HIS A 164 -19.59 3.78 -5.85
N PRO A 165 -18.37 3.54 -6.40
CA PRO A 165 -17.32 2.77 -5.71
C PRO A 165 -16.94 3.30 -4.33
N ALA A 166 -17.19 4.60 -4.03
CA ALA A 166 -16.94 5.17 -2.71
C ALA A 166 -17.85 4.59 -1.60
N SER A 167 -18.93 3.90 -1.94
CA SER A 167 -19.77 3.18 -0.98
C SER A 167 -19.31 1.75 -0.72
N THR A 168 -18.35 1.26 -1.49
CA THR A 168 -17.77 -0.08 -1.34
C THR A 168 -16.93 -0.16 -0.06
N GLU A 169 -17.03 -1.26 0.65
CA GLU A 169 -16.20 -1.52 1.82
C GLU A 169 -14.77 -1.86 1.41
N ILE A 170 -13.77 -1.21 2.02
CA ILE A 170 -12.35 -1.40 1.70
C ILE A 170 -11.91 -2.85 1.94
N LEU A 171 -12.43 -3.49 2.98
CA LEU A 171 -12.17 -4.89 3.29
C LEU A 171 -12.89 -5.86 2.33
N GLY A 172 -13.87 -5.35 1.59
CA GLY A 172 -14.80 -6.19 0.84
C GLY A 172 -15.78 -6.93 1.74
N SER A 173 -16.42 -7.95 1.19
CA SER A 173 -17.29 -8.89 1.90
C SER A 173 -16.66 -10.28 1.96
N VAL A 174 -17.11 -11.13 2.87
CA VAL A 174 -16.67 -12.55 2.94
C VAL A 174 -16.88 -13.24 1.59
N ASP A 175 -17.99 -12.95 0.89
CA ASP A 175 -18.26 -13.51 -0.43
C ASP A 175 -17.27 -13.00 -1.49
N SER A 176 -16.93 -11.71 -1.50
CA SER A 176 -16.01 -11.14 -2.50
C SER A 176 -14.57 -11.62 -2.29
N ILE A 177 -14.08 -11.65 -1.04
CA ILE A 177 -12.70 -12.09 -0.76
C ILE A 177 -12.53 -13.60 -0.95
N SER A 178 -13.57 -14.41 -0.76
CA SER A 178 -13.52 -15.85 -1.00
C SER A 178 -13.33 -16.23 -2.47
N LYS A 179 -13.59 -15.31 -3.39
CA LYS A 179 -13.41 -15.47 -4.84
C LYS A 179 -12.01 -15.07 -5.33
N LEU A 180 -11.18 -14.50 -4.43
CA LEU A 180 -9.83 -14.10 -4.77
C LEU A 180 -8.95 -15.35 -4.99
N ASP A 181 -8.29 -15.35 -6.13
CA ASP A 181 -7.32 -16.38 -6.51
C ASP A 181 -5.98 -15.75 -6.88
N LYS A 182 -4.97 -16.58 -7.01
CA LYS A 182 -3.61 -16.15 -7.37
C LYS A 182 -3.59 -15.30 -8.64
N LYS A 183 -4.33 -15.72 -9.67
CA LYS A 183 -4.36 -15.04 -10.97
C LYS A 183 -4.93 -13.61 -10.84
N THR A 184 -6.01 -13.44 -10.11
CA THR A 184 -6.64 -12.13 -9.89
C THR A 184 -5.73 -11.19 -9.09
N LEU A 185 -5.03 -11.71 -8.07
CA LEU A 185 -4.06 -10.96 -7.29
C LEU A 185 -2.86 -10.54 -8.15
N GLU A 186 -2.32 -11.45 -8.98
CA GLU A 186 -1.21 -11.14 -9.90
C GLU A 186 -1.62 -10.07 -10.92
N ILE A 187 -2.82 -10.14 -11.49
CA ILE A 187 -3.34 -9.12 -12.42
C ILE A 187 -3.43 -7.75 -11.74
N ALA A 188 -3.95 -7.68 -10.53
CA ALA A 188 -4.06 -6.42 -9.81
C ALA A 188 -2.68 -5.88 -9.40
N HIS A 189 -1.79 -6.75 -8.92
CA HIS A 189 -0.42 -6.36 -8.59
C HIS A 189 0.31 -5.82 -9.82
N GLU A 190 0.33 -6.55 -10.92
CA GLU A 190 0.99 -6.12 -12.17
C GLU A 190 0.47 -4.77 -12.67
N ALA A 191 -0.84 -4.53 -12.55
CA ALA A 191 -1.47 -3.31 -13.04
C ALA A 191 -1.16 -2.08 -12.19
N PHE A 192 -1.07 -2.23 -10.86
CA PHE A 192 -1.03 -1.10 -9.93
C PHE A 192 0.29 -0.95 -9.17
N TYR A 193 1.08 -2.01 -9.05
CA TYR A 193 2.39 -1.97 -8.39
C TYR A 193 3.52 -1.76 -9.41
N ASN A 194 3.22 -0.96 -10.42
CA ASN A 194 4.18 -0.51 -11.41
C ASN A 194 4.84 0.79 -10.92
N PRO A 195 6.17 0.91 -10.95
CA PRO A 195 6.89 2.12 -10.54
C PRO A 195 6.33 3.43 -11.11
N GLU A 196 5.89 3.45 -12.38
CA GLU A 196 5.29 4.64 -13.01
C GLU A 196 4.02 5.16 -12.30
N GLN A 197 3.29 4.27 -11.60
CA GLN A 197 2.08 4.59 -10.86
C GLN A 197 2.32 4.78 -9.37
N MET A 198 3.56 4.65 -8.93
CA MET A 198 3.92 4.69 -7.52
C MET A 198 4.66 5.98 -7.15
N ILE A 199 4.63 6.27 -5.86
CA ILE A 199 5.34 7.40 -5.27
C ILE A 199 6.08 6.92 -4.04
N LEU A 200 7.40 7.15 -4.02
CA LEU A 200 8.24 7.01 -2.85
C LEU A 200 8.41 8.39 -2.18
N PHE A 201 8.06 8.50 -0.92
CA PHE A 201 8.27 9.71 -0.12
C PHE A 201 9.10 9.38 1.11
N ILE A 202 10.17 10.14 1.35
CA ILE A 202 11.07 9.96 2.47
C ILE A 202 11.20 11.27 3.24
N ALA A 203 11.00 11.23 4.55
CA ALA A 203 11.20 12.38 5.44
C ALA A 203 12.08 11.98 6.62
N GLY A 204 13.22 12.64 6.78
CA GLY A 204 14.15 12.31 7.86
C GLY A 204 15.54 12.90 7.70
N ASN A 205 16.43 12.41 8.52
CA ASN A 205 17.85 12.78 8.46
C ASN A 205 18.57 11.94 7.38
N VAL A 206 18.27 12.27 6.13
CA VAL A 206 18.79 11.59 4.93
C VAL A 206 19.67 12.56 4.16
N ASP A 207 20.70 12.05 3.48
CA ASP A 207 21.46 12.84 2.52
C ASP A 207 20.73 12.79 1.17
N VAL A 208 20.48 13.97 0.60
CA VAL A 208 19.69 14.10 -0.63
C VAL A 208 20.43 13.59 -1.87
N GLU A 209 21.76 13.59 -1.84
CA GLU A 209 22.59 13.16 -2.97
C GLU A 209 22.93 11.67 -2.90
N GLU A 210 22.88 11.07 -1.68
CA GLU A 210 23.17 9.66 -1.45
C GLU A 210 21.90 8.77 -1.48
N THR A 211 20.71 9.36 -1.28
CA THR A 211 19.42 8.67 -1.25
C THR A 211 18.72 8.79 -2.59
#